data_7096ee36e7d87f56767712d5253b5cfc
#
_entry.id   7096ee36e7d87f56767712d5253b5cfc
#
_cell.length_a   1.000
_cell.length_b   1.000
_cell.length_c   1.000
_cell.angle_alpha   90.00
_cell.angle_beta   90.00
_cell.angle_gamma   90.00
#
_symmetry.space_group_name_H-M   'P 1'
#
loop_
_entity.id
_entity.type
_entity.pdbx_description
1 polymer ?
#
loop_
_entity_poly.entity_id
_entity_poly.type
_entity_poly.pdbx_seq_one_letter_code
_entity_poly.pdbx_strand_id
1 'polypeptide(L)'
;MGDQNTGKLNLLLAELGDTRLVSSRWLRVHDYSNSLVARYVSSGWLVSPARGVYMRKGGRLQWEGVIRSLQVGEGMPLHVGGRFALGLQGHEHYLRLGDVGTVTLYGPGRPPGWLCKLPLAQRVEYLGKGPFDLPPVSFTVEVSEAELSDQGLAWHQAAPGADALVCSTPERAMLELCDGVSDTALVYEVDALMQAMTTLRPQRVGLMLRHCRSIKAKRLFLALADRHRHAWLSHVPMDGVDLGRGKRALVPGGRLHPAYQITLPGDLDEHLA
;
A
#
# COMPACT_ATOMS: atom_id res chain seq x y z
N MET A 1 43.28 -0.98 14.07
CA MET A 1 42.07 -1.80 13.81
C MET A 1 40.81 -1.36 14.56
N GLY A 2 40.88 -0.56 15.65
CA GLY A 2 39.74 -0.08 16.41
C GLY A 2 38.90 1.01 15.69
N ASP A 3 39.55 1.92 15.00
CA ASP A 3 38.90 3.13 14.46
C ASP A 3 37.98 2.86 13.27
N GLN A 4 38.35 1.98 12.35
CA GLN A 4 37.48 1.61 11.20
C GLN A 4 36.21 0.87 11.61
N ASN A 5 36.24 0.11 12.70
CA ASN A 5 35.08 -0.60 13.21
C ASN A 5 34.08 0.31 13.94
N THR A 6 34.57 1.34 14.61
CA THR A 6 33.73 2.36 15.25
C THR A 6 33.02 3.20 14.21
N GLY A 7 33.68 3.56 13.11
CA GLY A 7 33.08 4.25 11.98
C GLY A 7 31.96 3.44 11.30
N LYS A 8 32.20 2.14 11.04
CA LYS A 8 31.18 1.25 10.46
C LYS A 8 29.95 1.07 11.37
N LEU A 9 30.14 0.97 12.68
CA LEU A 9 29.03 0.87 13.63
C LEU A 9 28.18 2.14 13.62
N ASN A 10 28.81 3.31 13.68
CA ASN A 10 28.09 4.58 13.66
C ASN A 10 27.27 4.77 12.38
N LEU A 11 27.84 4.43 11.22
CA LEU A 11 27.11 4.45 9.95
C LEU A 11 25.90 3.50 9.96
N LEU A 12 26.07 2.29 10.47
CA LEU A 12 24.97 1.33 10.58
C LEU A 12 23.86 1.82 11.53
N LEU A 13 24.25 2.38 12.69
CA LEU A 13 23.26 2.90 13.63
C LEU A 13 22.53 4.14 13.11
N ALA A 14 23.19 4.98 12.32
CA ALA A 14 22.57 6.11 11.63
C ALA A 14 21.56 5.63 10.58
N GLU A 15 21.90 4.59 9.78
CA GLU A 15 20.98 3.98 8.82
C GLU A 15 19.77 3.36 9.49
N LEU A 16 19.95 2.64 10.57
CA LEU A 16 18.88 2.00 11.32
C LEU A 16 17.93 3.00 11.99
N GLY A 17 18.45 4.14 12.45
CA GLY A 17 17.65 5.06 13.28
C GLY A 17 17.00 4.33 14.46
N ASP A 18 15.76 4.70 14.79
CA ASP A 18 15.03 4.10 15.92
C ASP A 18 14.00 3.05 15.51
N THR A 19 13.65 2.96 14.22
CA THR A 19 12.51 2.13 13.74
C THR A 19 12.87 1.18 12.61
N ARG A 20 13.98 1.41 11.91
CA ARG A 20 14.33 0.64 10.71
C ARG A 20 15.03 -0.67 11.00
N LEU A 21 14.96 -1.55 10.04
CA LEU A 21 15.60 -2.87 10.01
C LEU A 21 16.59 -2.96 8.86
N VAL A 22 17.58 -3.81 9.04
CA VAL A 22 18.44 -4.28 7.94
C VAL A 22 18.47 -5.81 7.91
N SER A 23 18.45 -6.38 6.70
CA SER A 23 18.57 -7.83 6.56
C SER A 23 20.05 -8.28 6.52
N SER A 24 20.28 -9.57 6.75
CA SER A 24 21.59 -10.17 6.55
C SER A 24 22.10 -10.01 5.09
N ARG A 25 21.17 -9.91 4.13
CA ARG A 25 21.50 -9.64 2.72
C ARG A 25 22.03 -8.22 2.57
N TRP A 26 21.32 -7.25 3.09
CA TRP A 26 21.70 -5.84 3.07
C TRP A 26 23.07 -5.64 3.72
N LEU A 27 23.28 -6.21 4.91
CA LEU A 27 24.55 -6.12 5.63
C LEU A 27 25.72 -6.67 4.81
N ARG A 28 25.54 -7.78 4.11
CA ARG A 28 26.59 -8.35 3.25
C ARG A 28 26.91 -7.45 2.05
N VAL A 29 25.90 -6.88 1.42
CA VAL A 29 26.08 -5.97 0.27
C VAL A 29 26.84 -4.70 0.69
N HIS A 30 26.69 -4.28 1.96
CA HIS A 30 27.38 -3.11 2.53
C HIS A 30 28.65 -3.48 3.33
N ASP A 31 29.27 -4.63 3.02
CA ASP A 31 30.56 -5.07 3.59
C ASP A 31 30.57 -5.27 5.12
N TYR A 32 29.42 -5.65 5.71
CA TYR A 32 29.36 -6.12 7.09
C TYR A 32 29.49 -7.64 7.14
N SER A 33 30.65 -8.14 7.61
CA SER A 33 30.87 -9.58 7.74
C SER A 33 29.99 -10.20 8.83
N ASN A 34 29.65 -11.48 8.70
CA ASN A 34 28.85 -12.19 9.71
C ASN A 34 29.48 -12.15 11.10
N SER A 35 30.82 -12.22 11.21
CA SER A 35 31.56 -12.11 12.46
C SER A 35 31.43 -10.72 13.10
N LEU A 36 31.44 -9.67 12.27
CA LEU A 36 31.23 -8.29 12.72
C LEU A 36 29.80 -8.09 13.26
N VAL A 37 28.80 -8.58 12.52
CA VAL A 37 27.39 -8.54 12.92
C VAL A 37 27.17 -9.29 14.24
N ALA A 38 27.72 -10.52 14.36
CA ALA A 38 27.66 -11.32 15.58
C ALA A 38 28.26 -10.57 16.78
N ARG A 39 29.38 -9.88 16.57
CA ARG A 39 29.99 -9.03 17.62
C ARG A 39 29.09 -7.84 18.00
N TYR A 40 28.43 -7.19 17.05
CA TYR A 40 27.51 -6.09 17.36
C TYR A 40 26.29 -6.58 18.14
N VAL A 41 25.79 -7.79 17.85
CA VAL A 41 24.72 -8.42 18.62
C VAL A 41 25.20 -8.80 20.04
N SER A 42 26.35 -9.48 20.18
CA SER A 42 26.90 -9.87 21.48
C SER A 42 27.29 -8.68 22.38
N SER A 43 27.75 -7.58 21.76
CA SER A 43 28.04 -6.33 22.47
C SER A 43 26.79 -5.47 22.74
N GLY A 44 25.61 -5.94 22.34
CA GLY A 44 24.35 -5.27 22.62
C GLY A 44 24.08 -3.98 21.83
N TRP A 45 24.72 -3.77 20.70
CA TRP A 45 24.40 -2.67 19.79
C TRP A 45 23.21 -3.00 18.89
N LEU A 46 23.09 -4.26 18.49
CA LEU A 46 22.02 -4.76 17.67
C LEU A 46 21.20 -5.81 18.40
N VAL A 47 19.95 -5.92 18.01
CA VAL A 47 19.04 -7.03 18.35
C VAL A 47 18.49 -7.64 17.07
N SER A 48 18.11 -8.92 17.13
CA SER A 48 17.52 -9.63 15.99
C SER A 48 16.06 -9.99 16.31
N PRO A 49 15.08 -9.19 15.86
CA PRO A 49 13.67 -9.45 16.12
C PRO A 49 13.12 -10.68 15.36
N ALA A 50 13.77 -11.06 14.27
CA ALA A 50 13.53 -12.28 13.53
C ALA A 50 14.85 -12.77 12.89
N ARG A 51 14.94 -14.07 12.58
CA ARG A 51 16.15 -14.64 11.99
C ARG A 51 16.56 -13.92 10.70
N GLY A 52 17.78 -13.41 10.67
CA GLY A 52 18.37 -12.74 9.51
C GLY A 52 17.97 -11.28 9.34
N VAL A 53 17.39 -10.69 10.39
CA VAL A 53 17.01 -9.27 10.42
C VAL A 53 17.51 -8.65 11.71
N TYR A 54 18.00 -7.43 11.63
CA TYR A 54 18.62 -6.72 12.74
C TYR A 54 18.09 -5.31 12.84
N MET A 55 18.00 -4.82 14.06
CA MET A 55 17.68 -3.44 14.39
C MET A 55 18.57 -2.93 15.53
N ARG A 56 18.60 -1.63 15.74
CA ARG A 56 19.29 -1.01 16.85
C ARG A 56 18.68 -1.49 18.18
N LYS A 57 19.52 -1.78 19.19
CA LYS A 57 19.06 -2.05 20.56
C LYS A 57 18.36 -0.81 21.12
N GLY A 58 17.21 -1.01 21.74
CA GLY A 58 16.36 0.08 22.24
C GLY A 58 15.51 0.76 21.16
N GLY A 59 15.65 0.36 19.90
CA GLY A 59 14.77 0.79 18.84
C GLY A 59 13.34 0.26 19.01
N ARG A 60 12.39 0.89 18.34
CA ARG A 60 10.98 0.53 18.37
C ARG A 60 10.61 -0.23 17.11
N LEU A 61 10.16 -1.48 17.28
CA LEU A 61 9.66 -2.28 16.17
C LEU A 61 8.25 -1.82 15.80
N GLN A 62 8.15 -0.99 14.77
CA GLN A 62 6.90 -0.45 14.25
C GLN A 62 6.76 -0.82 12.78
N TRP A 63 5.52 -1.05 12.34
CA TRP A 63 5.25 -1.49 10.96
C TRP A 63 5.76 -0.46 9.93
N GLU A 64 5.72 0.84 10.24
CA GLU A 64 6.20 1.93 9.38
C GLU A 64 7.70 1.76 9.08
N GLY A 65 8.50 1.61 10.11
CA GLY A 65 9.96 1.41 9.97
C GLY A 65 10.29 0.11 9.22
N VAL A 66 9.48 -0.94 9.43
CA VAL A 66 9.63 -2.22 8.71
C VAL A 66 9.34 -2.04 7.22
N ILE A 67 8.21 -1.40 6.86
CA ILE A 67 7.86 -1.16 5.46
C ILE A 67 8.86 -0.21 4.79
N ARG A 68 9.28 0.85 5.48
CA ARG A 68 10.34 1.74 4.99
C ARG A 68 11.63 0.98 4.69
N SER A 69 12.01 0.03 5.56
CA SER A 69 13.20 -0.80 5.36
C SER A 69 13.08 -1.68 4.12
N LEU A 70 11.89 -2.21 3.83
CA LEU A 70 11.63 -2.96 2.60
C LEU A 70 11.70 -2.06 1.36
N GLN A 71 11.04 -0.90 1.42
CA GLN A 71 10.95 0.03 0.30
C GLN A 71 12.31 0.61 -0.06
N VAL A 72 12.98 1.22 0.89
CA VAL A 72 14.21 1.97 0.65
C VAL A 72 15.45 1.16 0.95
N GLY A 73 15.51 0.47 2.08
CA GLY A 73 16.67 -0.31 2.48
C GLY A 73 16.93 -1.53 1.58
N GLU A 74 15.89 -2.29 1.27
CA GLU A 74 15.99 -3.46 0.38
C GLU A 74 15.71 -3.12 -1.10
N GLY A 75 15.30 -1.88 -1.41
CA GLY A 75 14.97 -1.43 -2.75
C GLY A 75 13.78 -2.18 -3.36
N MET A 76 12.84 -2.66 -2.52
CA MET A 76 11.70 -3.43 -3.01
C MET A 76 10.61 -2.50 -3.55
N PRO A 77 10.11 -2.70 -4.78
CA PRO A 77 9.06 -1.88 -5.36
C PRO A 77 7.68 -2.26 -4.80
N LEU A 78 7.52 -2.10 -3.50
CA LEU A 78 6.30 -2.36 -2.74
C LEU A 78 5.69 -1.04 -2.26
N HIS A 79 4.37 -0.95 -2.25
CA HIS A 79 3.67 0.19 -1.66
C HIS A 79 2.52 -0.28 -0.76
N VAL A 80 2.17 0.57 0.19
CA VAL A 80 0.98 0.37 1.00
C VAL A 80 -0.24 0.80 0.18
N GLY A 81 -1.26 -0.05 0.09
CA GLY A 81 -2.42 0.23 -0.76
C GLY A 81 -3.75 -0.16 -0.13
N GLY A 82 -4.79 -0.11 -0.96
CA GLY A 82 -6.15 -0.49 -0.61
C GLY A 82 -6.71 0.27 0.59
N ARG A 83 -7.49 -0.43 1.42
CA ARG A 83 -8.15 0.14 2.60
C ARG A 83 -7.16 0.84 3.55
N PHE A 84 -6.03 0.20 3.82
CA PHE A 84 -5.07 0.72 4.79
C PHE A 84 -4.48 2.06 4.33
N ALA A 85 -4.20 2.21 3.02
CA ALA A 85 -3.74 3.49 2.47
C ALA A 85 -4.81 4.59 2.57
N LEU A 86 -6.09 4.27 2.40
CA LEU A 86 -7.20 5.21 2.59
C LEU A 86 -7.32 5.65 4.05
N GLY A 87 -7.20 4.70 5.00
CA GLY A 87 -7.21 5.00 6.42
C GLY A 87 -6.11 5.98 6.82
N LEU A 88 -4.87 5.75 6.38
CA LEU A 88 -3.75 6.65 6.61
C LEU A 88 -3.99 8.09 6.10
N GLN A 89 -4.84 8.26 5.10
CA GLN A 89 -5.16 9.54 4.47
C GLN A 89 -6.44 10.18 5.05
N GLY A 90 -6.92 9.72 6.21
CA GLY A 90 -8.04 10.32 6.93
C GLY A 90 -9.42 9.83 6.51
N HIS A 91 -9.50 8.77 5.69
CA HIS A 91 -10.77 8.13 5.32
C HIS A 91 -11.17 7.00 6.28
N GLU A 92 -10.77 7.13 7.57
CA GLU A 92 -10.93 6.09 8.60
C GLU A 92 -12.35 5.93 9.13
N HIS A 93 -13.24 6.90 8.95
CA HIS A 93 -14.58 6.91 9.56
C HIS A 93 -15.43 5.68 9.23
N TYR A 94 -15.06 4.91 8.24
CA TYR A 94 -15.68 3.66 7.82
C TYR A 94 -14.89 2.40 8.18
N LEU A 95 -13.71 2.56 8.85
CA LEU A 95 -12.96 1.42 9.37
C LEU A 95 -13.59 1.00 10.71
N ARG A 96 -13.79 -0.29 10.91
CA ARG A 96 -14.35 -0.81 12.18
C ARG A 96 -13.45 -0.38 13.33
N LEU A 97 -14.02 0.34 14.29
CA LEU A 97 -13.37 0.68 15.56
C LEU A 97 -12.86 -0.61 16.21
N GLY A 98 -11.53 -0.72 16.43
CA GLY A 98 -10.90 -1.86 17.11
C GLY A 98 -10.17 -2.85 16.23
N ASP A 99 -10.22 -2.73 14.92
CA ASP A 99 -9.35 -3.51 14.04
C ASP A 99 -7.95 -2.87 14.01
N VAL A 100 -6.95 -3.57 14.52
CA VAL A 100 -5.52 -3.19 14.47
C VAL A 100 -5.03 -3.25 13.01
N GLY A 101 -5.87 -3.01 12.06
CA GLY A 101 -5.69 -2.89 10.62
C GLY A 101 -4.66 -3.86 10.00
N THR A 102 -5.02 -4.46 8.89
CA THR A 102 -4.07 -5.23 8.08
C THR A 102 -3.37 -4.29 7.12
N VAL A 103 -2.06 -4.10 7.28
CA VAL A 103 -1.22 -3.35 6.32
C VAL A 103 -1.18 -4.13 5.01
N THR A 104 -1.81 -3.61 3.98
CA THR A 104 -1.86 -4.25 2.66
C THR A 104 -0.73 -3.75 1.78
N LEU A 105 0.07 -4.68 1.26
CA LEU A 105 1.19 -4.39 0.35
C LEU A 105 0.89 -4.88 -1.06
N TYR A 106 1.19 -4.01 -2.01
CA TYR A 106 1.17 -4.30 -3.46
C TYR A 106 2.55 -4.10 -4.07
N GLY A 107 2.83 -4.81 -5.15
CA GLY A 107 4.06 -4.67 -5.93
C GLY A 107 4.50 -5.98 -6.58
N PRO A 108 5.48 -5.96 -7.50
CA PRO A 108 5.88 -7.12 -8.29
C PRO A 108 6.71 -8.15 -7.52
N GLY A 109 7.31 -7.79 -6.38
CA GLY A 109 8.21 -8.64 -5.62
C GLY A 109 7.59 -9.12 -4.32
N ARG A 110 7.61 -10.45 -4.08
CA ARG A 110 7.14 -11.00 -2.80
C ARG A 110 8.03 -10.54 -1.65
N PRO A 111 7.47 -10.03 -0.55
CA PRO A 111 8.23 -9.67 0.64
C PRO A 111 9.02 -10.87 1.19
N PRO A 112 10.16 -10.62 1.84
CA PRO A 112 10.97 -11.69 2.43
C PRO A 112 10.22 -12.39 3.56
N GLY A 113 10.47 -13.70 3.71
CA GLY A 113 9.77 -14.55 4.67
C GLY A 113 9.98 -14.21 6.16
N TRP A 114 10.92 -13.33 6.48
CA TRP A 114 11.08 -12.84 7.85
C TRP A 114 9.99 -11.82 8.24
N LEU A 115 9.34 -11.17 7.27
CA LEU A 115 8.31 -10.17 7.53
C LEU A 115 7.16 -10.72 8.37
N CYS A 116 6.65 -11.90 8.01
CA CYS A 116 5.57 -12.55 8.75
C CYS A 116 5.99 -13.15 10.12
N LYS A 117 7.29 -13.11 10.44
CA LYS A 117 7.84 -13.60 11.72
C LYS A 117 8.14 -12.47 12.71
N LEU A 118 7.99 -11.22 12.28
CA LEU A 118 8.16 -10.07 13.17
C LEU A 118 6.97 -9.96 14.12
N PRO A 119 7.22 -9.69 15.41
CA PRO A 119 6.15 -9.49 16.40
C PRO A 119 5.55 -8.07 16.27
N LEU A 120 4.93 -7.80 15.13
CA LEU A 120 4.22 -6.54 14.87
C LEU A 120 2.81 -6.61 15.44
N ALA A 121 2.28 -5.47 15.88
CA ALA A 121 0.89 -5.35 16.29
C ALA A 121 -0.06 -5.50 15.07
N GLN A 122 0.34 -4.91 13.93
CA GLN A 122 -0.40 -5.01 12.68
C GLN A 122 -0.03 -6.27 11.91
N ARG A 123 -1.05 -6.92 11.35
CA ARG A 123 -0.83 -7.95 10.34
C ARG A 123 -0.39 -7.29 9.04
N VAL A 124 0.58 -7.89 8.36
CA VAL A 124 1.00 -7.44 7.01
C VAL A 124 0.59 -8.49 6.00
N GLU A 125 -0.15 -8.07 4.97
CA GLU A 125 -0.62 -8.94 3.89
C GLU A 125 -0.07 -8.45 2.55
N TYR A 126 0.34 -9.39 1.71
CA TYR A 126 0.84 -9.10 0.36
C TYR A 126 -0.12 -9.63 -0.71
N LEU A 127 -0.65 -8.75 -1.54
CA LEU A 127 -1.65 -9.05 -2.57
C LEU A 127 -1.08 -9.07 -4.01
N GLY A 128 0.23 -9.07 -4.17
CA GLY A 128 0.85 -9.11 -5.50
C GLY A 128 0.86 -7.76 -6.21
N LYS A 129 0.85 -7.78 -7.55
CA LYS A 129 0.99 -6.56 -8.37
C LYS A 129 -0.21 -5.61 -8.31
N GLY A 130 -1.36 -6.09 -7.87
CA GLY A 130 -2.61 -5.35 -8.00
C GLY A 130 -3.10 -5.25 -9.47
N PRO A 131 -4.13 -4.43 -9.72
CA PRO A 131 -4.81 -4.39 -11.01
C PRO A 131 -4.12 -3.51 -12.07
N PHE A 132 -2.96 -2.93 -11.81
CA PHE A 132 -2.36 -1.93 -12.68
C PHE A 132 -1.27 -2.50 -13.59
N ASP A 133 -1.24 -1.98 -14.83
CA ASP A 133 -0.17 -2.20 -15.79
C ASP A 133 0.74 -0.97 -15.85
N LEU A 134 1.50 -0.82 -14.80
CA LEU A 134 2.44 0.26 -14.61
C LEU A 134 3.82 -0.33 -14.31
N PRO A 135 4.91 0.29 -14.80
CA PRO A 135 6.26 -0.17 -14.48
C PRO A 135 6.47 -0.08 -12.96
N PRO A 136 7.23 -1.01 -12.37
CA PRO A 136 7.52 -0.95 -10.95
C PRO A 136 8.39 0.28 -10.64
N VAL A 137 8.07 0.95 -9.54
CA VAL A 137 8.90 2.05 -9.02
C VAL A 137 10.13 1.45 -8.35
N SER A 138 11.32 1.94 -8.69
CA SER A 138 12.56 1.54 -8.03
C SER A 138 12.85 2.50 -6.87
N PHE A 139 13.08 1.95 -5.69
CA PHE A 139 13.47 2.72 -4.50
C PHE A 139 14.98 2.68 -4.21
N THR A 140 15.77 2.16 -5.14
CA THR A 140 17.25 2.16 -5.06
C THR A 140 17.87 3.51 -5.39
N VAL A 141 17.08 4.42 -5.98
CA VAL A 141 17.43 5.80 -6.33
C VAL A 141 16.39 6.72 -5.69
N GLU A 142 16.71 7.97 -5.47
CA GLU A 142 15.70 8.96 -5.04
C GLU A 142 14.58 9.05 -6.07
N VAL A 143 13.40 8.56 -5.67
CA VAL A 143 12.20 8.61 -6.51
C VAL A 143 11.59 10.00 -6.40
N SER A 144 11.42 10.66 -7.53
CA SER A 144 10.77 11.97 -7.60
C SER A 144 9.26 11.86 -7.29
N GLU A 145 8.69 12.93 -6.74
CA GLU A 145 7.23 13.02 -6.55
C GLU A 145 6.45 12.90 -7.86
N ALA A 146 7.01 13.36 -8.97
CA ALA A 146 6.40 13.25 -10.29
C ALA A 146 6.27 11.78 -10.71
N GLU A 147 7.34 10.98 -10.60
CA GLU A 147 7.32 9.54 -10.90
C GLU A 147 6.31 8.79 -10.04
N LEU A 148 6.23 9.09 -8.75
CA LEU A 148 5.22 8.52 -7.87
C LEU A 148 3.81 8.93 -8.29
N SER A 149 3.60 10.21 -8.61
CA SER A 149 2.32 10.76 -9.04
C SER A 149 1.77 10.08 -10.29
N ASP A 150 2.64 9.83 -11.28
CA ASP A 150 2.27 9.13 -12.53
C ASP A 150 1.87 7.66 -12.27
N GLN A 151 2.32 7.11 -11.18
CA GLN A 151 1.95 5.77 -10.70
C GLN A 151 0.71 5.77 -9.80
N GLY A 152 0.14 6.92 -9.47
CA GLY A 152 -0.89 7.04 -8.44
C GLY A 152 -0.36 6.72 -7.04
N LEU A 153 0.91 6.98 -6.80
CA LEU A 153 1.59 6.80 -5.53
C LEU A 153 2.01 8.15 -4.94
N ALA A 154 2.24 8.19 -3.65
CA ALA A 154 2.77 9.37 -2.95
C ALA A 154 3.53 8.96 -1.69
N TRP A 155 4.47 9.79 -1.26
CA TRP A 155 5.02 9.70 0.08
C TRP A 155 3.96 10.09 1.11
N HIS A 156 3.79 9.29 2.12
CA HIS A 156 2.87 9.54 3.22
C HIS A 156 3.56 9.28 4.56
N GLN A 157 3.36 10.17 5.52
CA GLN A 157 3.83 10.01 6.89
C GLN A 157 2.65 9.60 7.78
N ALA A 158 2.67 8.38 8.29
CA ALA A 158 1.56 7.80 9.04
C ALA A 158 1.28 8.52 10.37
N ALA A 159 2.32 9.11 10.99
CA ALA A 159 2.22 9.90 12.20
C ALA A 159 3.37 10.91 12.27
N PRO A 160 3.25 12.00 13.06
CA PRO A 160 4.36 12.93 13.28
C PRO A 160 5.62 12.20 13.80
N GLY A 161 6.74 12.35 13.09
CA GLY A 161 8.00 11.69 13.40
C GLY A 161 8.13 10.23 12.95
N ALA A 162 7.10 9.63 12.33
CA ALA A 162 7.23 8.33 11.68
C ALA A 162 8.00 8.45 10.35
N ASP A 163 8.60 7.36 9.90
CA ASP A 163 9.21 7.28 8.57
C ASP A 163 8.14 7.47 7.47
N ALA A 164 8.45 8.31 6.47
CA ALA A 164 7.58 8.44 5.31
C ALA A 164 7.61 7.17 4.47
N LEU A 165 6.46 6.75 3.97
CA LEU A 165 6.23 5.52 3.22
C LEU A 165 5.64 5.84 1.85
N VAL A 166 5.92 5.01 0.86
CA VAL A 166 5.19 5.08 -0.41
C VAL A 166 3.86 4.36 -0.27
N CYS A 167 2.79 5.11 -0.49
CA CYS A 167 1.41 4.63 -0.40
C CYS A 167 0.64 4.94 -1.68
N SER A 168 -0.41 4.16 -1.94
CA SER A 168 -1.40 4.48 -2.99
C SER A 168 -2.10 5.80 -2.66
N THR A 169 -2.30 6.65 -3.67
CA THR A 169 -3.22 7.78 -3.55
C THR A 169 -4.66 7.29 -3.45
N PRO A 170 -5.63 8.11 -3.01
CA PRO A 170 -7.02 7.68 -2.87
C PRO A 170 -7.61 7.10 -4.15
N GLU A 171 -7.28 7.69 -5.31
CA GLU A 171 -7.74 7.24 -6.62
C GLU A 171 -7.27 5.81 -6.94
N ARG A 172 -6.00 5.52 -6.66
CA ARG A 172 -5.42 4.18 -6.86
C ARG A 172 -5.94 3.19 -5.82
N ALA A 173 -5.94 3.57 -4.55
CA ALA A 173 -6.37 2.71 -3.44
C ALA A 173 -7.82 2.24 -3.60
N MET A 174 -8.72 3.11 -4.06
CA MET A 174 -10.12 2.74 -4.35
C MET A 174 -10.22 1.72 -5.49
N LEU A 175 -9.43 1.84 -6.54
CA LEU A 175 -9.41 0.86 -7.63
C LEU A 175 -8.80 -0.49 -7.18
N GLU A 176 -7.79 -0.47 -6.31
CA GLU A 176 -7.23 -1.67 -5.68
C GLU A 176 -8.30 -2.39 -4.85
N LEU A 177 -9.10 -1.65 -4.07
CA LEU A 177 -10.23 -2.20 -3.31
C LEU A 177 -11.31 -2.78 -4.23
N CYS A 178 -11.73 -2.05 -5.26
CA CYS A 178 -12.71 -2.53 -6.23
C CYS A 178 -12.27 -3.83 -6.92
N ASP A 179 -10.96 -4.00 -7.15
CA ASP A 179 -10.43 -5.24 -7.71
C ASP A 179 -10.54 -6.40 -6.73
N GLY A 180 -10.34 -6.15 -5.45
CA GLY A 180 -10.43 -7.14 -4.38
C GLY A 180 -11.86 -7.62 -4.06
N VAL A 181 -12.90 -6.93 -4.53
CA VAL A 181 -14.30 -7.30 -4.23
C VAL A 181 -14.63 -8.69 -4.76
N SER A 182 -15.03 -9.60 -3.88
CA SER A 182 -15.40 -10.99 -4.18
C SER A 182 -16.82 -11.36 -3.76
N ASP A 183 -17.45 -10.57 -2.91
CA ASP A 183 -18.77 -10.85 -2.34
C ASP A 183 -19.56 -9.55 -2.07
N THR A 184 -20.81 -9.72 -1.65
CA THR A 184 -21.75 -8.62 -1.39
C THR A 184 -21.30 -7.73 -0.23
N ALA A 185 -20.72 -8.29 0.83
CA ALA A 185 -20.29 -7.52 2.00
C ALA A 185 -19.17 -6.54 1.63
N LEU A 186 -18.23 -6.97 0.78
CA LEU A 186 -17.19 -6.11 0.27
C LEU A 186 -17.72 -5.01 -0.67
N VAL A 187 -18.84 -5.25 -1.38
CA VAL A 187 -19.48 -4.18 -2.18
C VAL A 187 -19.98 -3.07 -1.28
N TYR A 188 -20.69 -3.41 -0.19
CA TYR A 188 -21.20 -2.40 0.76
C TYR A 188 -20.07 -1.61 1.41
N GLU A 189 -18.98 -2.28 1.73
CA GLU A 189 -17.81 -1.64 2.31
C GLU A 189 -17.17 -0.63 1.35
N VAL A 190 -16.96 -1.05 0.09
CA VAL A 190 -16.37 -0.17 -0.93
C VAL A 190 -17.33 0.96 -1.31
N ASP A 191 -18.65 0.72 -1.27
CA ASP A 191 -19.68 1.75 -1.46
C ASP A 191 -19.62 2.82 -0.36
N ALA A 192 -19.54 2.41 0.90
CA ALA A 192 -19.42 3.33 2.03
C ALA A 192 -18.13 4.17 1.95
N LEU A 193 -17.00 3.55 1.53
CA LEU A 193 -15.76 4.29 1.29
C LEU A 193 -15.91 5.26 0.12
N MET A 194 -16.55 4.84 -1.00
CA MET A 194 -16.77 5.71 -2.15
C MET A 194 -17.60 6.93 -1.79
N GLN A 195 -18.59 6.82 -0.92
CA GLN A 195 -19.38 7.94 -0.44
C GLN A 195 -18.50 9.08 0.11
N ALA A 196 -17.42 8.76 0.79
CA ALA A 196 -16.49 9.74 1.36
C ALA A 196 -15.50 10.34 0.32
N MET A 197 -15.41 9.77 -0.88
CA MET A 197 -14.44 10.20 -1.91
C MET A 197 -14.88 11.46 -2.68
N THR A 198 -15.21 12.51 -1.98
CA THR A 198 -15.76 13.76 -2.57
C THR A 198 -14.72 14.61 -3.28
N THR A 199 -13.44 14.39 -3.05
CA THR A 199 -12.32 15.25 -3.49
C THR A 199 -11.30 14.55 -4.39
N LEU A 200 -11.67 13.44 -5.04
CA LEU A 200 -10.77 12.78 -5.99
C LEU A 200 -10.42 13.69 -7.17
N ARG A 201 -9.19 13.58 -7.65
CA ARG A 201 -8.67 14.40 -8.75
C ARG A 201 -9.03 13.76 -10.08
N PRO A 202 -9.88 14.39 -10.93
CA PRO A 202 -10.38 13.76 -12.16
C PRO A 202 -9.27 13.27 -13.10
N GLN A 203 -8.22 14.07 -13.29
CA GLN A 203 -7.08 13.70 -14.15
C GLN A 203 -6.36 12.46 -13.66
N ARG A 204 -6.19 12.33 -12.33
CA ARG A 204 -5.56 11.15 -11.72
C ARG A 204 -6.48 9.93 -11.78
N VAL A 205 -7.78 10.10 -11.56
CA VAL A 205 -8.78 9.03 -11.77
C VAL A 205 -8.69 8.50 -13.21
N GLY A 206 -8.72 9.38 -14.21
CA GLY A 206 -8.60 8.99 -15.63
C GLY A 206 -7.29 8.26 -15.93
N LEU A 207 -6.18 8.72 -15.38
CA LEU A 207 -4.88 8.05 -15.50
C LEU A 207 -4.93 6.63 -14.91
N MET A 208 -5.44 6.48 -13.69
CA MET A 208 -5.53 5.17 -13.03
C MET A 208 -6.49 4.23 -13.75
N LEU A 209 -7.63 4.73 -14.25
CA LEU A 209 -8.57 3.92 -15.05
C LEU A 209 -7.95 3.39 -16.34
N ARG A 210 -7.13 4.20 -17.04
CA ARG A 210 -6.41 3.77 -18.27
C ARG A 210 -5.45 2.62 -17.98
N HIS A 211 -4.68 2.73 -16.91
CA HIS A 211 -3.68 1.72 -16.53
C HIS A 211 -4.25 0.56 -15.73
N CYS A 212 -5.51 0.60 -15.31
CA CYS A 212 -6.18 -0.51 -14.66
C CYS A 212 -6.59 -1.59 -15.67
N ARG A 213 -6.12 -2.82 -15.50
CA ARG A 213 -6.48 -3.97 -16.35
C ARG A 213 -7.79 -4.64 -15.94
N SER A 214 -8.22 -4.41 -14.72
CA SER A 214 -9.43 -5.02 -14.17
C SER A 214 -10.69 -4.30 -14.65
N ILE A 215 -11.37 -4.88 -15.62
CA ILE A 215 -12.67 -4.36 -16.09
C ILE A 215 -13.68 -4.32 -14.93
N LYS A 216 -13.65 -5.32 -14.05
CA LYS A 216 -14.49 -5.37 -12.85
C LYS A 216 -14.27 -4.13 -11.98
N ALA A 217 -13.00 -3.87 -11.62
CA ALA A 217 -12.65 -2.74 -10.77
C ALA A 217 -13.06 -1.40 -11.39
N LYS A 218 -12.77 -1.18 -12.67
CA LYS A 218 -13.15 0.04 -13.37
C LYS A 218 -14.65 0.30 -13.36
N ARG A 219 -15.43 -0.73 -13.71
CA ARG A 219 -16.90 -0.62 -13.76
C ARG A 219 -17.49 -0.42 -12.38
N LEU A 220 -17.00 -1.14 -11.37
CA LEU A 220 -17.48 -1.00 -10.00
C LEU A 220 -17.17 0.41 -9.46
N PHE A 221 -15.93 0.88 -9.62
CA PHE A 221 -15.52 2.22 -9.22
C PHE A 221 -16.42 3.31 -9.82
N LEU A 222 -16.63 3.24 -11.14
CA LEU A 222 -17.44 4.25 -11.86
C LEU A 222 -18.93 4.15 -11.48
N ALA A 223 -19.47 2.95 -11.31
CA ALA A 223 -20.87 2.75 -10.92
C ALA A 223 -21.15 3.29 -9.51
N LEU A 224 -20.23 3.06 -8.55
CA LEU A 224 -20.35 3.61 -7.20
C LEU A 224 -20.16 5.13 -7.18
N ALA A 225 -19.23 5.67 -7.96
CA ALA A 225 -19.05 7.11 -8.08
C ALA A 225 -20.29 7.82 -8.67
N ASP A 226 -20.92 7.21 -9.68
CA ASP A 226 -22.16 7.70 -10.30
C ASP A 226 -23.34 7.65 -9.30
N ARG A 227 -23.44 6.57 -8.56
CA ARG A 227 -24.45 6.38 -7.49
C ARG A 227 -24.40 7.52 -6.44
N HIS A 228 -23.20 7.89 -6.00
CA HIS A 228 -23.00 8.99 -5.05
C HIS A 228 -22.96 10.37 -5.70
N ARG A 229 -23.17 10.47 -7.03
CA ARG A 229 -23.25 11.73 -7.79
C ARG A 229 -22.04 12.64 -7.54
N HIS A 230 -20.85 12.05 -7.48
CA HIS A 230 -19.65 12.83 -7.26
C HIS A 230 -19.40 13.83 -8.41
N ALA A 231 -19.25 15.11 -8.06
CA ALA A 231 -19.05 16.19 -9.04
C ALA A 231 -17.79 15.99 -9.91
N TRP A 232 -16.73 15.40 -9.35
CA TRP A 232 -15.49 15.13 -10.07
C TRP A 232 -15.67 14.11 -11.20
N LEU A 233 -16.69 13.23 -11.16
CA LEU A 233 -16.89 12.17 -12.15
C LEU A 233 -17.10 12.71 -13.56
N SER A 234 -17.85 13.79 -13.72
CA SER A 234 -18.11 14.44 -15.02
C SER A 234 -16.87 15.05 -15.68
N HIS A 235 -15.79 15.24 -14.91
CA HIS A 235 -14.53 15.82 -15.37
C HIS A 235 -13.44 14.77 -15.59
N VAL A 236 -13.75 13.47 -15.38
CA VAL A 236 -12.77 12.39 -15.60
C VAL A 236 -12.53 12.19 -17.08
N PRO A 237 -11.27 12.31 -17.57
CA PRO A 237 -10.96 12.00 -18.96
C PRO A 237 -11.07 10.50 -19.20
N MET A 238 -12.05 10.12 -20.04
CA MET A 238 -12.33 8.71 -20.36
C MET A 238 -11.62 8.20 -21.61
N ASP A 239 -10.84 9.05 -22.29
CA ASP A 239 -10.08 8.68 -23.48
C ASP A 239 -9.10 7.55 -23.18
N GLY A 240 -9.18 6.47 -23.95
CA GLY A 240 -8.33 5.29 -23.78
C GLY A 240 -8.72 4.39 -22.59
N VAL A 241 -9.83 4.67 -21.89
CA VAL A 241 -10.34 3.79 -20.83
C VAL A 241 -11.17 2.67 -21.44
N ASP A 242 -10.63 1.45 -21.47
CA ASP A 242 -11.38 0.26 -21.88
C ASP A 242 -12.22 -0.26 -20.71
N LEU A 243 -13.53 -0.25 -20.86
CA LEU A 243 -14.51 -0.83 -19.93
C LEU A 243 -14.94 -2.25 -20.32
N GLY A 244 -14.36 -2.81 -21.39
CA GLY A 244 -14.72 -4.13 -21.90
C GLY A 244 -16.13 -4.17 -22.50
N ARG A 245 -16.57 -5.39 -22.88
CA ARG A 245 -17.88 -5.62 -23.49
C ARG A 245 -18.74 -6.54 -22.61
N GLY A 246 -20.07 -6.49 -22.81
CA GLY A 246 -21.05 -7.35 -22.14
C GLY A 246 -21.28 -7.02 -20.67
N LYS A 247 -22.26 -7.72 -20.10
CA LYS A 247 -22.65 -7.58 -18.69
C LYS A 247 -21.67 -8.30 -17.77
N ARG A 248 -21.43 -7.75 -16.58
CA ARG A 248 -20.66 -8.42 -15.52
C ARG A 248 -21.52 -8.60 -14.28
N ALA A 249 -21.70 -9.85 -13.90
CA ALA A 249 -22.30 -10.17 -12.61
C ALA A 249 -21.21 -10.07 -11.52
N LEU A 250 -21.42 -9.19 -10.55
CA LEU A 250 -20.56 -9.10 -9.37
C LEU A 250 -21.17 -9.89 -8.21
N VAL A 251 -22.51 -9.83 -8.08
CA VAL A 251 -23.28 -10.53 -7.05
C VAL A 251 -24.45 -11.26 -7.67
N PRO A 252 -24.84 -12.44 -7.14
CA PRO A 252 -26.05 -13.13 -7.57
C PRO A 252 -27.32 -12.30 -7.27
N GLY A 253 -28.28 -12.26 -8.19
CA GLY A 253 -29.56 -11.58 -7.98
C GLY A 253 -29.48 -10.04 -7.92
N GLY A 254 -28.32 -9.46 -8.24
CA GLY A 254 -28.14 -8.01 -8.19
C GLY A 254 -28.83 -7.26 -9.33
N ARG A 255 -28.95 -5.94 -9.17
CA ARG A 255 -29.48 -5.00 -10.17
C ARG A 255 -28.37 -4.53 -11.11
N LEU A 256 -28.62 -4.59 -12.42
CA LEU A 256 -27.66 -4.16 -13.43
C LEU A 256 -27.60 -2.63 -13.52
N HIS A 257 -26.41 -2.06 -13.33
CA HIS A 257 -26.17 -0.63 -13.58
C HIS A 257 -26.20 -0.35 -15.10
N PRO A 258 -27.08 0.56 -15.57
CA PRO A 258 -27.32 0.74 -17.00
C PRO A 258 -26.10 1.24 -17.78
N ALA A 259 -25.35 2.21 -17.24
CA ALA A 259 -24.21 2.81 -17.92
C ALA A 259 -22.97 1.91 -17.90
N TYR A 260 -22.67 1.28 -16.75
CA TYR A 260 -21.41 0.54 -16.58
C TYR A 260 -21.56 -0.99 -16.71
N GLN A 261 -22.79 -1.49 -16.95
CA GLN A 261 -23.07 -2.91 -17.24
C GLN A 261 -22.45 -3.87 -16.19
N ILE A 262 -22.54 -3.51 -14.90
CA ILE A 262 -22.14 -4.32 -13.74
C ILE A 262 -23.34 -4.49 -12.82
N THR A 263 -23.52 -5.68 -12.23
CA THR A 263 -24.57 -5.90 -11.24
C THR A 263 -24.10 -5.48 -9.85
N LEU A 264 -24.93 -4.70 -9.17
CA LEU A 264 -24.77 -4.29 -7.78
C LEU A 264 -25.84 -4.96 -6.93
N PRO A 265 -25.66 -5.09 -5.58
CA PRO A 265 -26.75 -5.55 -4.70
C PRO A 265 -28.02 -4.76 -4.93
N GLY A 266 -29.17 -5.44 -4.97
CA GLY A 266 -30.46 -4.81 -5.31
C GLY A 266 -30.96 -3.82 -4.25
N ASP A 267 -30.56 -4.03 -3.00
CA ASP A 267 -30.88 -3.27 -1.80
C ASP A 267 -29.81 -2.18 -1.47
N LEU A 268 -28.82 -2.01 -2.35
CA LEU A 268 -27.75 -1.02 -2.11
C LEU A 268 -28.34 0.40 -1.91
N ASP A 269 -29.46 0.71 -2.57
CA ASP A 269 -30.14 2.00 -2.46
C ASP A 269 -30.87 2.21 -1.12
N GLU A 270 -31.20 1.13 -0.39
CA GLU A 270 -31.89 1.18 0.89
C GLU A 270 -30.94 1.55 2.04
N HIS A 271 -29.64 1.43 1.86
CA HIS A 271 -28.63 1.72 2.87
C HIS A 271 -28.10 3.17 2.84
N LEU A 272 -28.73 4.06 2.07
CA LEU A 272 -28.40 5.51 2.03
C LEU A 272 -29.20 6.38 3.02
N ALA A 273 -30.03 5.77 3.87
CA ALA A 273 -30.87 6.46 4.82
C ALA A 273 -30.17 6.68 6.18
#